data_2411c6ae5e9b263515631d4a658c6666
#
_entry.id   2411c6ae5e9b263515631d4a658c6666
#
_cell.length_a   1.000
_cell.length_b   1.000
_cell.length_c   1.000
_cell.angle_alpha   90.00
_cell.angle_beta   90.00
_cell.angle_gamma   90.00
#
_symmetry.space_group_name_H-M   'P 1'
#
loop_
_entity.id
_entity.type
_entity.pdbx_description
1 polymer ?
#
loop_
_entity_poly.entity_id
_entity_poly.type
_entity_poly.pdbx_seq_one_letter_code
_entity_poly.pdbx_strand_id
1 'polypeptide(L)'
;MFFYAEGGTTTNGPVYLQKAGGGPPTIEIKPTETGVDGSEILLYNGAGLVTIELDADFGDGDGRVITSELQIKGGSDLAEHFDINIDEEASAKPGMLVSIDTKTEGKLCLTNQPGDTKIVGVISGANGIKPGMLMGQEGTIAFGKYPITLAGRVYVLATNEAGEIHAGDFLTSSGKKGYAKKVININKNQGAIIGKAMGKVDPDTGYVLVLINLQ
;
A
#
# COMPACT_ATOMS: atom_id res chain seq x y z
N MET A 1 4.00 -37.97 -4.54
CA MET A 1 5.12 -38.11 -3.62
C MET A 1 4.62 -37.55 -2.29
N PHE A 2 4.48 -38.39 -1.28
CA PHE A 2 3.98 -37.95 0.03
C PHE A 2 5.18 -37.81 0.95
N PHE A 3 5.38 -36.65 1.57
CA PHE A 3 6.32 -36.50 2.67
C PHE A 3 5.60 -36.95 3.94
N TYR A 4 5.96 -38.10 4.48
CA TYR A 4 5.62 -38.47 5.85
C TYR A 4 6.80 -38.05 6.75
N ALA A 5 6.57 -37.03 7.58
CA ALA A 5 7.36 -36.88 8.80
C ALA A 5 6.70 -37.77 9.86
N GLU A 6 7.04 -39.03 9.92
CA GLU A 6 6.71 -39.85 11.08
C GLU A 6 7.57 -39.41 12.25
N GLY A 7 6.91 -38.90 13.27
CA GLY A 7 7.42 -38.81 14.64
C GLY A 7 8.70 -38.00 14.80
N GLY A 8 8.60 -36.68 15.01
CA GLY A 8 9.52 -35.90 15.79
C GLY A 8 11.02 -35.94 15.41
N THR A 9 11.36 -36.23 14.18
CA THR A 9 12.72 -36.00 13.70
C THR A 9 12.83 -34.58 13.19
N THR A 10 13.43 -33.71 13.98
CA THR A 10 14.04 -32.49 13.48
C THR A 10 15.06 -32.90 12.41
N THR A 11 14.72 -32.72 11.12
CA THR A 11 15.73 -32.82 10.07
C THR A 11 16.64 -31.61 10.21
N ASN A 12 17.87 -31.82 10.68
CA ASN A 12 18.89 -30.78 10.79
C ASN A 12 19.49 -30.43 9.42
N GLY A 13 18.75 -30.62 8.33
CA GLY A 13 19.24 -30.38 6.98
C GLY A 13 18.13 -29.88 6.04
N PRO A 14 18.49 -29.31 4.89
CA PRO A 14 17.56 -28.78 3.91
C PRO A 14 16.65 -29.85 3.30
N VAL A 15 15.45 -29.45 2.93
CA VAL A 15 14.49 -30.27 2.17
C VAL A 15 14.51 -29.81 0.72
N TYR A 16 14.76 -30.74 -0.20
CA TYR A 16 14.79 -30.49 -1.63
C TYR A 16 13.57 -31.10 -2.33
N LEU A 17 12.92 -30.33 -3.18
CA LEU A 17 11.96 -30.84 -4.17
C LEU A 17 12.63 -30.81 -5.54
N GLN A 18 12.77 -32.01 -6.14
CA GLN A 18 13.41 -32.18 -7.44
C GLN A 18 12.46 -32.86 -8.42
N LYS A 19 12.68 -32.63 -9.73
CA LYS A 19 11.98 -33.33 -10.77
C LYS A 19 12.42 -34.80 -10.78
N ALA A 20 11.50 -35.73 -11.03
CA ALA A 20 11.83 -37.14 -11.24
C ALA A 20 12.82 -37.29 -12.40
N GLY A 21 13.94 -37.98 -12.15
CA GLY A 21 15.02 -38.18 -13.15
C GLY A 21 16.29 -37.36 -12.89
N GLY A 22 16.33 -36.61 -11.80
CA GLY A 22 17.51 -35.81 -11.40
C GLY A 22 17.51 -34.40 -12.01
N GLY A 23 18.51 -33.61 -11.68
CA GLY A 23 18.67 -32.22 -12.07
C GLY A 23 18.77 -31.29 -10.85
N PRO A 24 18.89 -29.98 -11.06
CA PRO A 24 18.93 -29.03 -9.97
C PRO A 24 17.61 -29.03 -9.18
N PRO A 25 17.63 -28.71 -7.88
CA PRO A 25 16.41 -28.56 -7.10
C PRO A 25 15.49 -27.50 -7.73
N THR A 26 14.19 -27.68 -7.59
CA THR A 26 13.20 -26.69 -7.99
C THR A 26 12.76 -25.84 -6.80
N ILE A 27 12.77 -26.41 -5.60
CA ILE A 27 12.51 -25.75 -4.33
C ILE A 27 13.49 -26.30 -3.30
N GLU A 28 14.07 -25.43 -2.49
CA GLU A 28 14.88 -25.77 -1.34
C GLU A 28 14.30 -25.07 -0.11
N ILE A 29 14.14 -25.79 0.98
CA ILE A 29 13.73 -25.25 2.28
C ILE A 29 14.88 -25.54 3.23
N LYS A 30 15.53 -24.49 3.71
CA LYS A 30 16.63 -24.55 4.68
C LYS A 30 16.14 -24.24 6.07
N PRO A 31 16.36 -25.09 7.06
CA PRO A 31 16.11 -24.72 8.45
C PRO A 31 17.17 -23.73 8.92
N THR A 32 16.86 -23.01 10.00
CA THR A 32 17.82 -22.14 10.70
C THR A 32 19.07 -22.93 11.10
N GLU A 33 20.24 -22.49 10.70
CA GLU A 33 21.51 -22.96 11.22
C GLU A 33 21.84 -22.19 12.50
N THR A 34 22.28 -22.91 13.56
CA THR A 34 22.56 -22.30 14.85
C THR A 34 23.62 -21.21 14.72
N GLY A 35 23.19 -19.96 14.82
CA GLY A 35 24.04 -18.80 15.11
C GLY A 35 24.33 -17.84 13.95
N VAL A 36 23.73 -18.00 12.76
CA VAL A 36 24.11 -17.13 11.62
C VAL A 36 22.94 -16.66 10.74
N ASP A 37 21.98 -17.51 10.39
CA ASP A 37 20.91 -17.13 9.44
C ASP A 37 19.55 -17.73 9.82
N GLY A 38 18.47 -17.05 9.43
CA GLY A 38 17.10 -17.53 9.55
C GLY A 38 16.81 -18.71 8.61
N SER A 39 15.57 -19.18 8.64
CA SER A 39 15.09 -20.19 7.68
C SER A 39 14.86 -19.56 6.33
N GLU A 40 15.22 -20.26 5.26
CA GLU A 40 15.05 -19.80 3.87
C GLU A 40 14.13 -20.70 3.06
N ILE A 41 13.44 -20.12 2.09
CA ILE A 41 12.78 -20.86 0.99
C ILE A 41 13.31 -20.32 -0.33
N LEU A 42 13.97 -21.18 -1.10
CA LEU A 42 14.55 -20.83 -2.39
C LEU A 42 13.77 -21.49 -3.53
N LEU A 43 13.40 -20.71 -4.54
CA LEU A 43 12.78 -21.19 -5.77
C LEU A 43 13.74 -21.00 -6.94
N TYR A 44 13.98 -22.08 -7.67
CA TYR A 44 14.94 -22.14 -8.77
C TYR A 44 14.25 -22.13 -10.14
N ASN A 45 14.83 -21.44 -11.10
CA ASN A 45 14.40 -21.52 -12.50
C ASN A 45 14.89 -22.80 -13.18
N GLY A 46 14.51 -23.00 -14.44
CA GLY A 46 14.90 -24.19 -15.23
C GLY A 46 16.40 -24.32 -15.49
N ALA A 47 17.19 -23.28 -15.27
CA ALA A 47 18.66 -23.27 -15.38
C ALA A 47 19.36 -23.54 -14.03
N GLY A 48 18.60 -23.74 -12.94
CA GLY A 48 19.15 -23.97 -11.60
C GLY A 48 19.65 -22.71 -10.89
N LEU A 49 19.15 -21.54 -11.28
CA LEU A 49 19.44 -20.26 -10.60
C LEU A 49 18.28 -19.91 -9.66
N VAL A 50 18.59 -19.47 -8.45
CA VAL A 50 17.60 -18.91 -7.54
C VAL A 50 17.00 -17.65 -8.15
N THR A 51 15.67 -17.58 -8.21
CA THR A 51 14.93 -16.46 -8.76
C THR A 51 13.95 -15.83 -7.76
N ILE A 52 13.54 -16.57 -6.73
CA ILE A 52 12.78 -16.08 -5.61
C ILE A 52 13.38 -16.66 -4.35
N GLU A 53 13.59 -15.80 -3.36
CA GLU A 53 14.10 -16.13 -2.05
C GLU A 53 13.19 -15.50 -0.98
N LEU A 54 12.79 -16.31 0.00
CA LEU A 54 12.13 -15.88 1.22
C LEU A 54 13.09 -16.20 2.34
N ASP A 55 13.63 -15.18 2.98
CA ASP A 55 14.60 -15.27 4.05
C ASP A 55 14.00 -14.70 5.33
N ALA A 56 14.04 -15.44 6.43
CA ALA A 56 13.47 -15.01 7.70
C ALA A 56 14.43 -14.12 8.51
N ASP A 57 15.73 -14.17 8.23
CA ASP A 57 16.75 -13.37 8.89
C ASP A 57 17.99 -13.21 7.98
N PHE A 58 18.06 -12.11 7.26
CA PHE A 58 19.19 -11.80 6.36
C PHE A 58 20.43 -11.29 7.12
N GLY A 59 20.71 -11.86 8.28
CA GLY A 59 21.86 -11.52 9.12
C GLY A 59 21.69 -10.25 9.96
N ASP A 60 20.50 -9.65 9.98
CA ASP A 60 20.17 -8.43 10.71
C ASP A 60 18.89 -8.54 11.58
N GLY A 61 18.25 -9.73 11.58
CA GLY A 61 17.02 -10.00 12.31
C GLY A 61 15.75 -9.66 11.55
N ASP A 62 15.87 -9.14 10.31
CA ASP A 62 14.74 -8.73 9.48
C ASP A 62 14.53 -9.69 8.29
N GLY A 63 13.30 -10.17 8.12
CA GLY A 63 12.93 -11.04 7.00
C GLY A 63 12.86 -10.28 5.67
N ARG A 64 13.23 -10.96 4.57
CA ARG A 64 13.24 -10.39 3.21
C ARG A 64 12.57 -11.30 2.19
N VAL A 65 12.05 -10.66 1.14
CA VAL A 65 11.65 -11.31 -0.11
C VAL A 65 12.52 -10.76 -1.23
N ILE A 66 13.34 -11.61 -1.83
CA ILE A 66 14.23 -11.25 -2.94
C ILE A 66 13.68 -11.86 -4.23
N THR A 67 13.34 -11.01 -5.19
CA THR A 67 12.80 -11.42 -6.49
C THR A 67 13.12 -10.36 -7.54
N SER A 68 13.22 -10.75 -8.82
CA SER A 68 13.43 -9.80 -9.92
C SER A 68 12.19 -8.98 -10.27
N GLU A 69 10.99 -9.48 -9.97
CA GLU A 69 9.70 -8.81 -10.23
C GLU A 69 8.67 -9.25 -9.20
N LEU A 70 7.87 -8.30 -8.69
CA LEU A 70 6.73 -8.58 -7.82
C LEU A 70 5.44 -8.12 -8.49
N GLN A 71 4.55 -9.07 -8.83
CA GLN A 71 3.21 -8.80 -9.32
C GLN A 71 2.18 -9.01 -8.22
N ILE A 72 1.55 -7.93 -7.76
CA ILE A 72 0.47 -7.97 -6.77
C ILE A 72 -0.87 -8.00 -7.50
N LYS A 73 -1.71 -9.00 -7.20
CA LYS A 73 -3.05 -9.16 -7.74
C LYS A 73 -4.09 -8.89 -6.63
N GLY A 74 -4.99 -7.95 -6.85
CA GLY A 74 -6.10 -7.71 -5.92
C GLY A 74 -6.08 -6.37 -5.21
N GLY A 75 -5.11 -5.51 -5.49
CA GLY A 75 -5.06 -4.12 -5.04
C GLY A 75 -4.52 -3.21 -6.13
N SER A 76 -4.73 -1.91 -5.99
CA SER A 76 -4.36 -0.94 -7.05
C SER A 76 -3.60 0.28 -6.54
N ASP A 77 -3.33 0.37 -5.26
CA ASP A 77 -2.62 1.49 -4.65
C ASP A 77 -1.54 1.04 -3.67
N LEU A 78 -0.54 1.89 -3.53
CA LEU A 78 0.46 1.84 -2.47
C LEU A 78 -0.06 2.68 -1.32
N ALA A 79 -0.28 2.06 -0.18
CA ALA A 79 -0.77 2.72 1.02
C ALA A 79 0.18 2.49 2.20
N GLU A 80 0.11 3.38 3.17
CA GLU A 80 0.82 3.26 4.44
C GLU A 80 -0.15 3.50 5.59
N HIS A 81 0.08 2.81 6.70
CA HIS A 81 -0.71 2.95 7.91
C HIS A 81 -0.38 4.24 8.67
N PHE A 82 -1.39 5.10 8.81
CA PHE A 82 -1.32 6.32 9.63
C PHE A 82 -2.46 6.39 10.64
N ASP A 83 -2.25 7.20 11.66
CA ASP A 83 -3.31 7.57 12.59
C ASP A 83 -3.94 8.92 12.21
N ILE A 84 -5.25 9.03 12.39
CA ILE A 84 -6.02 10.25 12.17
C ILE A 84 -6.40 10.82 13.54
N ASN A 85 -6.35 12.15 13.70
CA ASN A 85 -6.71 12.82 14.92
C ASN A 85 -8.08 12.33 15.44
N ILE A 86 -8.14 12.02 16.70
CA ILE A 86 -9.27 11.35 17.35
C ILE A 86 -10.58 12.15 17.29
N ASP A 87 -10.51 13.46 17.29
CA ASP A 87 -11.70 14.33 17.14
C ASP A 87 -12.40 14.14 15.79
N GLU A 88 -11.69 13.52 14.83
CA GLU A 88 -12.13 13.30 13.47
C GLU A 88 -12.40 11.83 13.15
N GLU A 89 -12.00 10.94 14.03
CA GLU A 89 -12.03 9.50 13.82
C GLU A 89 -13.43 8.99 13.49
N ALA A 90 -14.45 9.47 14.18
CA ALA A 90 -15.84 9.06 13.97
C ALA A 90 -16.39 9.45 12.59
N SER A 91 -15.78 10.42 11.91
CA SER A 91 -16.15 10.88 10.58
C SER A 91 -15.24 10.37 9.47
N ALA A 92 -14.08 9.80 9.82
CA ALA A 92 -13.10 9.30 8.86
C ALA A 92 -13.61 8.03 8.17
N LYS A 93 -13.67 8.05 6.84
CA LYS A 93 -14.09 6.90 6.02
C LYS A 93 -13.30 6.80 4.72
N PRO A 94 -13.24 5.61 4.11
CA PRO A 94 -12.58 5.41 2.83
C PRO A 94 -13.02 6.41 1.76
N GLY A 95 -12.05 6.90 0.99
CA GLY A 95 -12.24 7.92 -0.05
C GLY A 95 -12.10 9.36 0.41
N MET A 96 -11.95 9.61 1.70
CA MET A 96 -11.70 10.96 2.22
C MET A 96 -10.23 11.34 2.10
N LEU A 97 -10.00 12.63 1.80
CA LEU A 97 -8.69 13.25 1.74
C LEU A 97 -8.16 13.57 3.13
N VAL A 98 -6.86 13.37 3.32
CA VAL A 98 -6.16 13.66 4.57
C VAL A 98 -4.98 14.61 4.35
N SER A 99 -4.70 15.41 5.37
CA SER A 99 -3.58 16.34 5.46
C SER A 99 -2.78 16.09 6.73
N ILE A 100 -1.53 16.57 6.77
CA ILE A 100 -0.73 16.57 7.99
C ILE A 100 -1.44 17.41 9.07
N ASP A 101 -1.60 16.83 10.25
CA ASP A 101 -2.10 17.57 11.42
C ASP A 101 -0.98 18.44 12.00
N THR A 102 -1.17 19.76 11.97
CA THR A 102 -0.20 20.71 12.49
C THR A 102 -0.23 20.86 14.01
N LYS A 103 -1.19 20.23 14.68
CA LYS A 103 -1.35 20.31 16.14
C LYS A 103 -0.75 19.10 16.85
N THR A 104 -0.72 17.96 16.18
CA THR A 104 -0.27 16.70 16.76
C THR A 104 0.75 16.06 15.83
N GLU A 105 2.00 15.98 16.28
CA GLU A 105 3.11 15.40 15.52
C GLU A 105 2.82 13.95 15.12
N GLY A 106 3.15 13.60 13.88
CA GLY A 106 2.97 12.26 13.32
C GLY A 106 1.52 11.89 12.97
N LYS A 107 0.53 12.75 13.26
CA LYS A 107 -0.87 12.47 12.97
C LYS A 107 -1.34 13.16 11.69
N LEU A 108 -2.41 12.60 11.12
CA LEU A 108 -3.15 13.20 10.03
C LEU A 108 -4.49 13.76 10.52
N CYS A 109 -5.08 14.63 9.74
CA CYS A 109 -6.44 15.13 9.91
C CYS A 109 -7.19 15.09 8.58
N LEU A 110 -8.52 15.09 8.59
CA LEU A 110 -9.30 15.25 7.37
C LEU A 110 -9.10 16.66 6.79
N THR A 111 -8.91 16.76 5.46
CA THR A 111 -8.84 18.08 4.82
C THR A 111 -10.12 18.89 5.09
N ASN A 112 -10.00 20.18 5.35
CA ASN A 112 -11.13 21.04 5.66
C ASN A 112 -11.08 22.43 5.00
N GLN A 113 -10.11 22.64 4.09
CA GLN A 113 -9.95 23.90 3.37
C GLN A 113 -9.61 23.66 1.90
N PRO A 114 -10.05 24.53 0.99
CA PRO A 114 -9.73 24.45 -0.42
C PRO A 114 -8.23 24.64 -0.69
N GLY A 115 -7.64 23.76 -1.51
CA GLY A 115 -6.24 23.89 -1.91
C GLY A 115 -5.26 23.74 -0.74
N ASP A 116 -5.52 22.80 0.16
CA ASP A 116 -4.64 22.55 1.31
C ASP A 116 -3.31 21.96 0.87
N THR A 117 -2.23 22.74 1.02
CA THR A 117 -0.86 22.34 0.67
C THR A 117 -0.27 21.26 1.58
N LYS A 118 -0.95 20.94 2.70
CA LYS A 118 -0.55 19.86 3.62
C LYS A 118 -1.16 18.52 3.27
N ILE A 119 -1.89 18.44 2.15
CA ILE A 119 -2.53 17.20 1.70
C ILE A 119 -1.47 16.10 1.44
N VAL A 120 -1.72 14.90 1.93
CA VAL A 120 -0.77 13.77 1.83
C VAL A 120 -1.36 12.53 1.18
N GLY A 121 -2.68 12.42 1.07
CA GLY A 121 -3.28 11.23 0.48
C GLY A 121 -4.77 11.09 0.69
N VAL A 122 -5.22 9.85 0.53
CA VAL A 122 -6.63 9.44 0.58
C VAL A 122 -6.76 8.20 1.45
N ILE A 123 -7.78 8.12 2.30
CA ILE A 123 -8.08 6.88 3.03
C ILE A 123 -8.48 5.80 2.01
N SER A 124 -7.66 4.76 1.88
CA SER A 124 -7.89 3.65 0.95
C SER A 124 -9.11 2.80 1.33
N GLY A 125 -9.60 2.01 0.39
CA GLY A 125 -10.66 1.02 0.62
C GLY A 125 -12.06 1.42 0.14
N ALA A 126 -12.23 2.59 -0.49
CA ALA A 126 -13.51 3.02 -1.02
C ALA A 126 -13.95 2.18 -2.23
N ASN A 127 -15.27 1.98 -2.36
CA ASN A 127 -15.93 1.32 -3.49
C ASN A 127 -15.31 -0.06 -3.85
N GLY A 128 -14.88 -0.81 -2.83
CA GLY A 128 -14.34 -2.18 -2.98
C GLY A 128 -12.90 -2.28 -3.47
N ILE A 129 -12.21 -1.17 -3.76
CA ILE A 129 -10.77 -1.18 -4.06
C ILE A 129 -10.00 -1.26 -2.74
N LYS A 130 -9.07 -2.22 -2.68
CA LYS A 130 -8.17 -2.42 -1.53
C LYS A 130 -6.76 -1.99 -1.88
N PRO A 131 -5.91 -1.68 -0.87
CA PRO A 131 -4.48 -1.49 -1.09
C PRO A 131 -3.85 -2.70 -1.78
N GLY A 132 -2.96 -2.46 -2.74
CA GLY A 132 -2.14 -3.49 -3.37
C GLY A 132 -0.90 -3.78 -2.54
N MET A 133 -0.27 -2.73 -2.03
CA MET A 133 0.83 -2.80 -1.08
C MET A 133 0.49 -1.95 0.14
N LEU A 134 0.67 -2.50 1.32
CA LEU A 134 0.39 -1.83 2.58
C LEU A 134 1.64 -1.86 3.45
N MET A 135 2.15 -0.68 3.77
CA MET A 135 3.31 -0.50 4.64
C MET A 135 2.87 0.00 6.02
N GLY A 136 3.74 -0.18 7.01
CA GLY A 136 3.52 0.36 8.34
C GLY A 136 4.59 -0.17 9.29
N GLN A 137 5.12 0.71 10.13
CA GLN A 137 6.07 0.34 11.18
C GLN A 137 5.44 0.60 12.54
N GLU A 138 5.07 -0.48 13.21
CA GLU A 138 4.52 -0.42 14.57
C GLU A 138 5.51 0.24 15.54
N GLY A 139 4.97 0.93 16.56
CA GLY A 139 5.79 1.61 17.57
C GLY A 139 6.28 3.00 17.14
N THR A 140 6.06 3.44 15.90
CA THR A 140 6.35 4.82 15.50
C THR A 140 5.18 5.76 15.82
N ILE A 141 5.48 7.07 15.99
CA ILE A 141 4.45 8.08 16.32
C ILE A 141 3.38 8.26 15.25
N ALA A 142 3.69 7.91 14.00
CA ALA A 142 2.79 8.04 12.86
C ALA A 142 1.92 6.80 12.64
N PHE A 143 2.33 5.63 13.17
CA PHE A 143 1.62 4.38 12.92
C PHE A 143 0.20 4.41 13.50
N GLY A 144 -0.76 3.92 12.71
CA GLY A 144 -2.15 3.88 13.10
C GLY A 144 -2.96 2.89 12.25
N LYS A 145 -4.28 2.98 12.32
CA LYS A 145 -5.19 1.99 11.72
C LYS A 145 -5.66 2.31 10.31
N TYR A 146 -5.40 3.52 9.81
CA TYR A 146 -5.93 3.95 8.52
C TYR A 146 -4.93 3.74 7.40
N PRO A 147 -5.25 2.92 6.37
CA PRO A 147 -4.44 2.83 5.17
C PRO A 147 -4.62 4.09 4.33
N ILE A 148 -3.56 4.86 4.17
CA ILE A 148 -3.55 6.09 3.38
C ILE A 148 -2.85 5.82 2.05
N THR A 149 -3.58 5.97 0.94
CA THR A 149 -3.03 5.86 -0.41
C THR A 149 -2.09 7.02 -0.69
N LEU A 150 -0.83 6.70 -0.99
CA LEU A 150 0.23 7.65 -1.36
C LEU A 150 0.46 7.68 -2.87
N ALA A 151 0.18 6.59 -3.57
CA ALA A 151 0.30 6.48 -5.03
C ALA A 151 -0.62 5.38 -5.57
N GLY A 152 -0.96 5.46 -6.87
CA GLY A 152 -1.80 4.45 -7.53
C GLY A 152 -3.24 4.91 -7.73
N ARG A 153 -4.17 3.97 -7.89
CA ARG A 153 -5.58 4.25 -8.20
C ARG A 153 -6.47 4.02 -7.00
N VAL A 154 -7.27 5.02 -6.65
CA VAL A 154 -8.19 4.96 -5.51
C VAL A 154 -9.47 5.73 -5.81
N TYR A 155 -10.58 5.34 -5.20
CA TYR A 155 -11.81 6.15 -5.23
C TYR A 155 -11.74 7.27 -4.19
N VAL A 156 -12.09 8.49 -4.64
CA VAL A 156 -12.07 9.72 -3.85
C VAL A 156 -13.45 10.31 -3.77
N LEU A 157 -13.88 10.72 -2.58
CA LEU A 157 -15.07 11.55 -2.42
C LEU A 157 -14.82 12.94 -3.01
N ALA A 158 -15.68 13.41 -3.90
CA ALA A 158 -15.52 14.68 -4.58
C ALA A 158 -16.82 15.47 -4.66
N THR A 159 -16.69 16.77 -4.92
CA THR A 159 -17.80 17.68 -5.15
C THR A 159 -17.60 18.41 -6.47
N ASN A 160 -18.71 18.83 -7.07
CA ASN A 160 -18.73 19.68 -8.26
C ASN A 160 -18.78 21.18 -7.92
N GLU A 161 -18.38 21.61 -6.70
CA GLU A 161 -18.41 23.02 -6.28
C GLU A 161 -17.56 23.96 -7.15
N ALA A 162 -16.56 23.41 -7.84
CA ALA A 162 -15.69 24.14 -8.76
C ALA A 162 -15.96 23.78 -10.25
N GLY A 163 -17.13 23.25 -10.54
CA GLY A 163 -17.53 22.76 -11.86
C GLY A 163 -17.46 21.23 -11.96
N GLU A 164 -18.05 20.69 -13.01
CA GLU A 164 -18.06 19.25 -13.27
C GLU A 164 -16.64 18.70 -13.42
N ILE A 165 -16.43 17.54 -12.80
CA ILE A 165 -15.17 16.80 -12.90
C ILE A 165 -15.26 15.85 -14.10
N HIS A 166 -14.23 15.90 -14.95
CA HIS A 166 -14.07 15.02 -16.11
C HIS A 166 -12.72 14.28 -16.05
N ALA A 167 -12.60 13.21 -16.80
CA ALA A 167 -11.34 12.48 -16.92
C ALA A 167 -10.20 13.42 -17.37
N GLY A 168 -9.07 13.35 -16.69
CA GLY A 168 -7.90 14.19 -16.90
C GLY A 168 -7.85 15.46 -16.05
N ASP A 169 -8.95 15.86 -15.41
CA ASP A 169 -8.94 17.02 -14.50
C ASP A 169 -8.05 16.78 -13.29
N PHE A 170 -7.26 17.78 -12.91
CA PHE A 170 -6.55 17.79 -11.64
C PHE A 170 -7.51 18.05 -10.49
N LEU A 171 -7.25 17.34 -9.37
CA LEU A 171 -8.05 17.45 -8.16
C LEU A 171 -7.22 17.97 -6.99
N THR A 172 -7.87 18.73 -6.13
CA THR A 172 -7.36 19.28 -4.87
C THR A 172 -8.42 19.16 -3.79
N SER A 173 -8.09 19.50 -2.55
CA SER A 173 -9.07 19.54 -1.46
C SER A 173 -10.14 20.61 -1.68
N SER A 174 -11.38 20.31 -1.28
CA SER A 174 -12.52 21.23 -1.30
C SER A 174 -12.73 21.93 0.05
N GLY A 175 -13.73 22.81 0.12
CA GLY A 175 -14.20 23.35 1.39
C GLY A 175 -15.02 22.36 2.21
N LYS A 176 -15.46 21.25 1.62
CA LYS A 176 -16.17 20.17 2.32
C LYS A 176 -15.16 19.18 2.89
N LYS A 177 -15.26 18.92 4.19
CA LYS A 177 -14.32 18.10 4.94
C LYS A 177 -14.09 16.73 4.30
N GLY A 178 -12.82 16.40 3.99
CA GLY A 178 -12.40 15.14 3.37
C GLY A 178 -12.76 14.98 1.88
N TYR A 179 -13.30 16.00 1.22
CA TYR A 179 -13.71 15.91 -0.18
C TYR A 179 -12.72 16.60 -1.12
N ALA A 180 -12.61 16.07 -2.32
CA ALA A 180 -11.90 16.70 -3.44
C ALA A 180 -12.81 17.62 -4.25
N LYS A 181 -12.18 18.49 -5.04
CA LYS A 181 -12.79 19.27 -6.12
C LYS A 181 -11.81 19.45 -7.28
N LYS A 182 -12.34 19.87 -8.42
CA LYS A 182 -11.56 20.25 -9.59
C LYS A 182 -10.65 21.45 -9.30
N VAL A 183 -9.42 21.40 -9.80
CA VAL A 183 -8.48 22.51 -9.85
C VAL A 183 -8.85 23.45 -11.00
N ILE A 184 -9.13 24.72 -10.69
CA ILE A 184 -9.43 25.73 -11.72
C ILE A 184 -8.15 26.46 -12.16
N ASN A 185 -7.24 26.71 -11.24
CA ASN A 185 -5.97 27.40 -11.51
C ASN A 185 -4.82 26.63 -10.90
N ILE A 186 -4.02 26.02 -11.76
CA ILE A 186 -2.89 25.16 -11.38
C ILE A 186 -1.85 25.92 -10.56
N ASN A 187 -1.55 27.17 -10.94
CA ASN A 187 -0.53 27.98 -10.28
C ASN A 187 -0.89 28.34 -8.83
N LYS A 188 -2.20 28.37 -8.52
CA LYS A 188 -2.68 28.63 -7.16
C LYS A 188 -2.80 27.37 -6.30
N ASN A 189 -2.59 26.19 -6.88
CA ASN A 189 -2.74 24.90 -6.23
C ASN A 189 -1.46 24.07 -6.25
N GLN A 190 -0.29 24.67 -6.51
CA GLN A 190 1.00 23.99 -6.40
C GLN A 190 1.19 23.47 -4.98
N GLY A 191 1.59 22.19 -4.86
CA GLY A 191 1.71 21.50 -3.59
C GLY A 191 0.38 21.05 -2.96
N ALA A 192 -0.76 21.28 -3.64
CA ALA A 192 -2.09 20.89 -3.16
C ALA A 192 -2.84 19.96 -4.10
N ILE A 193 -2.18 19.47 -5.16
CA ILE A 193 -2.78 18.57 -6.16
C ILE A 193 -2.59 17.13 -5.70
N ILE A 194 -3.70 16.38 -5.57
CA ILE A 194 -3.67 14.97 -5.17
C ILE A 194 -3.50 14.01 -6.36
N GLY A 195 -3.84 14.44 -7.58
CA GLY A 195 -3.79 13.60 -8.75
C GLY A 195 -4.77 14.01 -9.83
N LYS A 196 -5.06 13.05 -10.72
CA LYS A 196 -5.95 13.25 -11.88
C LYS A 196 -7.18 12.35 -11.81
N ALA A 197 -8.34 12.92 -12.06
CA ALA A 197 -9.57 12.15 -12.23
C ALA A 197 -9.46 11.22 -13.45
N MET A 198 -9.92 9.99 -13.28
CA MET A 198 -10.00 8.99 -14.37
C MET A 198 -11.43 8.85 -14.93
N GLY A 199 -12.35 9.69 -14.48
CA GLY A 199 -13.75 9.72 -14.86
C GLY A 199 -14.46 10.93 -14.29
N LYS A 200 -15.79 10.85 -14.25
CA LYS A 200 -16.66 11.83 -13.59
C LYS A 200 -17.04 11.37 -12.19
N VAL A 201 -17.56 12.29 -11.39
CA VAL A 201 -18.15 11.96 -10.07
C VAL A 201 -19.39 11.11 -10.30
N ASP A 202 -19.48 10.00 -9.62
CA ASP A 202 -20.68 9.16 -9.56
C ASP A 202 -21.77 9.91 -8.79
N PRO A 203 -22.95 10.16 -9.38
CA PRO A 203 -24.00 10.95 -8.76
C PRO A 203 -24.63 10.29 -7.53
N ASP A 204 -24.61 8.96 -7.45
CA ASP A 204 -25.24 8.22 -6.36
C ASP A 204 -24.33 8.11 -5.15
N THR A 205 -23.03 7.94 -5.36
CA THR A 205 -22.04 7.70 -4.31
C THR A 205 -21.17 8.91 -3.98
N GLY A 206 -21.02 9.85 -4.92
CA GLY A 206 -20.11 10.99 -4.79
C GLY A 206 -18.62 10.62 -5.00
N TYR A 207 -18.31 9.38 -5.44
CA TYR A 207 -16.97 8.95 -5.70
C TYR A 207 -16.53 9.23 -7.14
N VAL A 208 -15.23 9.47 -7.30
CA VAL A 208 -14.53 9.49 -8.59
C VAL A 208 -13.26 8.65 -8.47
N LEU A 209 -12.96 7.87 -9.50
CA LEU A 209 -11.67 7.15 -9.56
C LEU A 209 -10.56 8.15 -9.88
N VAL A 210 -9.48 8.11 -9.12
CA VAL A 210 -8.35 9.06 -9.23
C VAL A 210 -7.04 8.28 -9.31
N LEU A 211 -6.17 8.71 -10.20
CA LEU A 211 -4.76 8.33 -10.18
C LEU A 211 -4.02 9.33 -9.27
N ILE A 212 -3.61 8.87 -8.11
CA ILE A 212 -2.87 9.67 -7.11
C ILE A 212 -1.45 9.89 -7.59
N ASN A 213 -1.04 11.14 -7.60
CA ASN A 213 0.30 11.61 -7.87
C ASN A 213 0.42 13.01 -7.26
N LEU A 214 0.87 13.08 -6.02
CA LEU A 214 1.01 14.33 -5.25
C LEU A 214 1.98 15.29 -5.96
N GLN A 215 1.56 16.56 -6.12
CA GLN A 215 2.31 17.63 -6.80
C GLN A 215 2.18 18.97 -6.07
#